data_cd73ddb2fcf49b7e43475f36ff50b6fc
#
_entry.id   cd73ddb2fcf49b7e43475f36ff50b6fc
#
_cell.length_a   1.000
_cell.length_b   1.000
_cell.length_c   1.000
_cell.angle_alpha   90.00
_cell.angle_beta   90.00
_cell.angle_gamma   90.00
#
_symmetry.space_group_name_H-M   'P 1'
#
loop_
_entity.id
_entity.type
_entity.pdbx_description
1 polymer ?
#
loop_
_entity_poly.entity_id
_entity_poly.type
_entity_poly.pdbx_seq_one_letter_code
_entity_poly.pdbx_strand_id
1 'polypeptide(L)'
;CSSDLMTEKGTFIINGTERVVVSQLVRSPGVYFSVSTNTTGNLDVRNNKAQIIPSRGSYLEFLTEWVKDDRKSVSRFGKPILQVQVDRKTKVSATIFLKALGMSREEIQEEFKDVYDSIKTNSDWEIDLDLINNTLDYDESRAFTTPVITKEDALKEMYRKVRGESGNADAAEAWLKSVYFDKKRYNLAR
;
A
#
# COMPACT_ATOMS: atom_id res chain seq x y z
N CYS A 1 16.18 -31.89 -20.53
CA CYS A 1 15.06 -30.93 -20.53
C CYS A 1 13.97 -31.50 -21.42
N SER A 2 12.96 -32.12 -20.83
CA SER A 2 11.75 -32.44 -21.57
C SER A 2 10.99 -31.11 -21.72
N SER A 3 10.92 -30.62 -22.96
CA SER A 3 9.98 -29.58 -23.30
C SER A 3 8.59 -30.07 -22.92
N ASP A 4 7.83 -29.27 -22.18
CA ASP A 4 6.43 -29.55 -21.86
C ASP A 4 5.66 -29.60 -23.18
N LEU A 5 5.41 -30.83 -23.64
CA LEU A 5 4.73 -31.09 -24.90
C LEU A 5 3.24 -31.11 -24.66
N MET A 6 2.51 -30.28 -25.40
CA MET A 6 1.06 -30.34 -25.45
C MET A 6 0.64 -31.56 -26.28
N THR A 7 -0.25 -32.38 -25.74
CA THR A 7 -0.81 -33.54 -26.47
C THR A 7 -1.88 -33.09 -27.47
N GLU A 8 -2.25 -33.96 -28.39
CA GLU A 8 -3.35 -33.69 -29.34
C GLU A 8 -4.68 -33.40 -28.66
N LYS A 9 -4.87 -33.81 -27.42
CA LYS A 9 -6.05 -33.57 -26.59
C LYS A 9 -6.03 -32.22 -25.85
N GLY A 10 -4.96 -31.43 -26.01
CA GLY A 10 -4.79 -30.16 -25.32
C GLY A 10 -4.37 -30.29 -23.86
N THR A 11 -3.83 -31.42 -23.45
CA THR A 11 -3.23 -31.65 -22.14
C THR A 11 -1.72 -31.50 -22.19
N PHE A 12 -1.08 -31.35 -21.04
CA PHE A 12 0.38 -31.24 -20.91
C PHE A 12 0.95 -32.40 -20.10
N ILE A 13 2.10 -32.91 -20.50
CA ILE A 13 2.81 -33.91 -19.72
C ILE A 13 3.88 -33.22 -18.89
N ILE A 14 3.67 -33.19 -17.58
CA ILE A 14 4.58 -32.55 -16.62
C ILE A 14 5.04 -33.62 -15.63
N ASN A 15 6.35 -33.87 -15.56
CA ASN A 15 6.93 -34.89 -14.69
C ASN A 15 6.29 -36.29 -14.89
N GLY A 16 6.01 -36.65 -16.15
CA GLY A 16 5.40 -37.94 -16.48
C GLY A 16 3.91 -38.08 -16.20
N THR A 17 3.25 -37.00 -15.72
CA THR A 17 1.83 -36.99 -15.43
C THR A 17 1.10 -36.08 -16.41
N GLU A 18 0.01 -36.58 -16.99
CA GLU A 18 -0.87 -35.78 -17.85
C GLU A 18 -1.68 -34.78 -17.01
N ARG A 19 -1.59 -33.51 -17.39
CA ARG A 19 -2.26 -32.38 -16.71
C ARG A 19 -2.99 -31.51 -17.70
N VAL A 20 -4.08 -30.90 -17.24
CA VAL A 20 -4.87 -29.94 -18.00
C VAL A 20 -4.83 -28.57 -17.33
N VAL A 21 -4.80 -27.51 -18.13
CA VAL A 21 -4.93 -26.14 -17.63
C VAL A 21 -6.39 -25.87 -17.34
N VAL A 22 -6.68 -25.54 -16.09
CA VAL A 22 -8.04 -25.15 -15.64
C VAL A 22 -8.13 -23.64 -15.60
N SER A 23 -9.10 -23.08 -16.32
CA SER A 23 -9.39 -21.65 -16.27
C SER A 23 -9.88 -21.24 -14.88
N GLN A 24 -9.32 -20.15 -14.36
CA GLN A 24 -9.72 -19.59 -13.08
C GLN A 24 -10.39 -18.23 -13.26
N LEU A 25 -11.45 -17.99 -12.51
CA LEU A 25 -12.06 -16.67 -12.42
C LEU A 25 -11.20 -15.79 -11.49
N VAL A 26 -10.77 -14.66 -12.02
CA VAL A 26 -10.04 -13.63 -11.26
C VAL A 26 -10.76 -12.30 -11.38
N ARG A 27 -10.57 -11.41 -10.41
CA ARG A 27 -11.07 -10.04 -10.52
C ARG A 27 -10.38 -9.32 -11.68
N SER A 28 -11.13 -8.51 -12.40
CA SER A 28 -10.58 -7.62 -13.43
C SER A 28 -9.54 -6.67 -12.81
N PRO A 29 -8.50 -6.29 -13.56
CA PRO A 29 -7.64 -5.19 -13.14
C PRO A 29 -8.44 -3.91 -12.92
N GLY A 30 -8.10 -3.15 -11.88
CA GLY A 30 -8.82 -1.92 -11.54
C GLY A 30 -8.63 -1.51 -10.08
N VAL A 31 -9.36 -0.48 -9.69
CA VAL A 31 -9.38 0.02 -8.31
C VAL A 31 -10.72 -0.33 -7.67
N TYR A 32 -10.67 -0.96 -6.52
CA TYR A 32 -11.84 -1.41 -5.75
C TYR A 32 -11.85 -0.74 -4.39
N PHE A 33 -12.97 -0.10 -4.07
CA PHE A 33 -13.17 0.54 -2.78
C PHE A 33 -14.02 -0.34 -1.87
N SER A 34 -13.68 -0.40 -0.61
CA SER A 34 -14.45 -1.11 0.41
C SER A 34 -14.36 -0.38 1.75
N VAL A 35 -15.37 -0.53 2.55
CA VAL A 35 -15.43 -0.01 3.92
C VAL A 35 -15.64 -1.20 4.84
N SER A 36 -14.83 -1.29 5.89
CA SER A 36 -15.03 -2.24 6.98
C SER A 36 -15.29 -1.49 8.27
N THR A 37 -16.24 -1.95 9.05
CA THR A 37 -16.52 -1.41 10.36
C THR A 37 -15.96 -2.37 11.40
N ASN A 38 -15.04 -1.90 12.22
CA ASN A 38 -14.50 -2.65 13.34
C ASN A 38 -15.07 -2.09 14.63
N THR A 39 -15.75 -2.92 15.39
CA THR A 39 -16.29 -2.55 16.71
C THR A 39 -15.17 -2.68 17.73
N THR A 40 -14.69 -1.56 18.27
CA THR A 40 -13.72 -1.55 19.37
C THR A 40 -14.42 -1.02 20.63
N GLY A 41 -14.77 -1.93 21.51
CA GLY A 41 -15.63 -1.60 22.65
C GLY A 41 -17.06 -1.29 22.20
N ASN A 42 -17.61 -0.12 22.57
CA ASN A 42 -18.97 0.30 22.21
C ASN A 42 -19.02 1.23 20.97
N LEU A 43 -17.95 1.30 20.19
CA LEU A 43 -17.83 2.25 19.11
C LEU A 43 -17.39 1.58 17.81
N ASP A 44 -18.10 1.92 16.76
CA ASP A 44 -17.85 1.45 15.41
C ASP A 44 -16.84 2.37 14.72
N VAL A 45 -15.65 1.84 14.46
CA VAL A 45 -14.60 2.52 13.73
C VAL A 45 -14.67 2.09 12.27
N ARG A 46 -14.84 3.06 11.37
CA ARG A 46 -14.83 2.82 9.94
C ARG A 46 -13.39 2.83 9.42
N ASN A 47 -13.01 1.76 8.76
CA ASN A 47 -11.76 1.65 8.04
C ASN A 47 -12.05 1.61 6.54
N ASN A 48 -11.56 2.61 5.83
CA ASN A 48 -11.68 2.68 4.39
C ASN A 48 -10.50 1.94 3.75
N LYS A 49 -10.79 1.24 2.67
CA LYS A 49 -9.77 0.50 1.91
C LYS A 49 -9.96 0.74 0.43
N ALA A 50 -8.86 1.06 -0.26
CA ALA A 50 -8.77 1.09 -1.70
C ALA A 50 -7.76 0.03 -2.17
N GLN A 51 -8.19 -0.91 -2.99
CA GLN A 51 -7.35 -1.98 -3.50
C GLN A 51 -7.09 -1.77 -4.99
N ILE A 52 -5.81 -1.65 -5.35
CA ILE A 52 -5.37 -1.59 -6.74
C ILE A 52 -4.96 -2.99 -7.17
N ILE A 53 -5.71 -3.55 -8.12
CA ILE A 53 -5.43 -4.85 -8.74
C ILE A 53 -4.83 -4.60 -10.12
N PRO A 54 -3.53 -4.84 -10.31
CA PRO A 54 -2.91 -4.72 -11.62
C PRO A 54 -3.25 -5.93 -12.50
N SER A 55 -3.10 -5.79 -13.80
CA SER A 55 -3.15 -6.93 -14.73
C SER A 55 -1.99 -7.91 -14.47
N ARG A 56 -0.87 -7.38 -14.05
CA ARG A 56 0.32 -8.16 -13.67
C ARG A 56 1.06 -7.42 -12.57
N GLY A 57 1.46 -8.12 -11.51
CA GLY A 57 2.30 -7.58 -10.45
C GLY A 57 1.65 -7.61 -9.08
N SER A 58 2.29 -6.94 -8.16
CA SER A 58 1.90 -6.89 -6.75
C SER A 58 0.65 -6.05 -6.53
N TYR A 59 -0.27 -6.54 -5.70
CA TYR A 59 -1.43 -5.77 -5.29
C TYR A 59 -1.01 -4.68 -4.31
N LEU A 60 -1.58 -3.49 -4.50
CA LEU A 60 -1.46 -2.39 -3.55
C LEU A 60 -2.81 -2.15 -2.89
N GLU A 61 -2.81 -2.10 -1.57
CA GLU A 61 -4.00 -1.80 -0.79
C GLU A 61 -3.71 -0.59 0.10
N PHE A 62 -4.45 0.50 -0.11
CA PHE A 62 -4.43 1.66 0.76
C PHE A 62 -5.54 1.49 1.79
N LEU A 63 -5.21 1.68 3.06
CA LEU A 63 -6.16 1.49 4.15
C LEU A 63 -5.97 2.57 5.23
N THR A 64 -7.08 2.99 5.82
CA THR A 64 -7.03 3.85 7.01
C THR A 64 -6.85 2.96 8.24
N GLU A 65 -5.96 3.36 9.14
CA GLU A 65 -5.74 2.70 10.42
C GLU A 65 -5.70 3.75 11.53
N TRP A 66 -6.21 3.39 12.70
CA TRP A 66 -6.26 4.30 13.84
C TRP A 66 -5.12 3.97 14.80
N VAL A 67 -4.24 4.95 15.02
CA VAL A 67 -3.09 4.81 15.91
C VAL A 67 -3.35 5.59 17.18
N LYS A 68 -3.20 4.93 18.32
CA LYS A 68 -3.25 5.59 19.63
C LYS A 68 -1.96 6.39 19.81
N ASP A 69 -2.11 7.68 20.07
CA ASP A 69 -1.01 8.51 20.51
C ASP A 69 -1.03 8.55 22.05
N ASP A 70 -0.13 7.82 22.66
CA ASP A 70 -0.04 7.68 24.12
C ASP A 70 0.26 9.00 24.85
N ARG A 71 0.60 10.06 24.13
CA ARG A 71 1.10 11.31 24.74
C ARG A 71 0.15 12.49 24.71
N LYS A 72 -0.82 12.54 23.82
CA LYS A 72 -1.65 13.75 23.61
C LYS A 72 -3.07 13.52 23.12
N SER A 73 -3.54 12.31 22.92
CA SER A 73 -4.85 12.15 22.29
C SER A 73 -5.98 12.46 23.27
N VAL A 74 -6.62 13.58 23.05
CA VAL A 74 -7.95 13.91 23.60
C VAL A 74 -9.00 12.92 23.07
N SER A 75 -8.70 12.27 21.94
CA SER A 75 -9.55 11.29 21.29
C SER A 75 -9.30 9.89 21.85
N ARG A 76 -10.36 9.25 22.31
CA ARG A 76 -10.39 7.86 22.79
C ARG A 76 -9.92 6.83 21.73
N PHE A 77 -9.85 7.24 20.45
CA PHE A 77 -9.56 6.41 19.29
C PHE A 77 -8.18 6.63 18.67
N GLY A 78 -7.46 7.69 19.08
CA GLY A 78 -6.23 8.11 18.42
C GLY A 78 -6.49 8.92 17.15
N LYS A 79 -5.47 8.97 16.28
CA LYS A 79 -5.53 9.67 14.99
C LYS A 79 -5.59 8.67 13.84
N PRO A 80 -6.39 8.94 12.80
CA PRO A 80 -6.37 8.11 11.61
C PRO A 80 -5.09 8.39 10.81
N ILE A 81 -4.46 7.32 10.32
CA ILE A 81 -3.32 7.37 9.42
C ILE A 81 -3.60 6.55 8.17
N LEU A 82 -2.97 6.92 7.06
CA LEU A 82 -3.04 6.19 5.81
C LEU A 82 -1.87 5.22 5.70
N GLN A 83 -2.18 3.95 5.49
CA GLN A 83 -1.19 2.91 5.26
C GLN A 83 -1.33 2.31 3.87
N VAL A 84 -0.22 1.85 3.32
CA VAL A 84 -0.19 1.02 2.12
C VAL A 84 0.27 -0.39 2.49
N GLN A 85 -0.47 -1.37 2.04
CA GLN A 85 -0.12 -2.77 2.19
C GLN A 85 0.37 -3.32 0.85
N VAL A 86 1.59 -3.82 0.84
CA VAL A 86 2.25 -4.42 -0.31
C VAL A 86 2.07 -5.93 -0.24
N ASP A 87 1.61 -6.55 -1.33
CA ASP A 87 1.41 -8.00 -1.46
C ASP A 87 0.59 -8.64 -0.34
N ARG A 88 -0.34 -7.90 0.24
CA ARG A 88 -1.19 -8.36 1.36
C ARG A 88 -0.42 -8.83 2.60
N LYS A 89 0.87 -8.53 2.68
CA LYS A 89 1.74 -8.99 3.77
C LYS A 89 2.19 -7.87 4.68
N THR A 90 2.79 -6.84 4.10
CA THR A 90 3.49 -5.82 4.87
C THR A 90 2.79 -4.49 4.75
N LYS A 91 2.49 -3.89 5.90
CA LYS A 91 1.95 -2.54 6.01
C LYS A 91 3.07 -1.52 6.18
N VAL A 92 3.04 -0.48 5.36
CA VAL A 92 3.95 0.67 5.41
C VAL A 92 3.08 1.92 5.39
N SER A 93 3.53 2.99 6.02
CA SER A 93 2.85 4.27 5.88
C SER A 93 2.80 4.72 4.42
N ALA A 94 1.65 5.24 3.98
CA ALA A 94 1.49 5.69 2.59
C ALA A 94 2.42 6.86 2.25
N THR A 95 2.71 7.72 3.21
CA THR A 95 3.65 8.84 3.03
C THR A 95 5.09 8.37 2.90
N ILE A 96 5.50 7.31 3.62
CA ILE A 96 6.80 6.65 3.39
C ILE A 96 6.87 6.08 1.96
N PHE A 97 5.79 5.46 1.49
CA PHE A 97 5.73 4.93 0.12
C PHE A 97 5.87 6.06 -0.92
N LEU A 98 5.16 7.18 -0.75
CA LEU A 98 5.23 8.34 -1.64
C LEU A 98 6.61 9.02 -1.60
N LYS A 99 7.19 9.19 -0.41
CA LYS A 99 8.56 9.70 -0.25
C LYS A 99 9.59 8.78 -0.92
N ALA A 100 9.43 7.47 -0.81
CA ALA A 100 10.30 6.51 -1.49
C ALA A 100 10.20 6.60 -3.03
N LEU A 101 9.02 6.95 -3.56
CA LEU A 101 8.83 7.25 -4.98
C LEU A 101 9.44 8.58 -5.42
N GLY A 102 9.82 9.43 -4.48
CA GLY A 102 10.55 10.68 -4.72
C GLY A 102 9.77 11.96 -4.44
N MET A 103 8.57 11.88 -3.89
CA MET A 103 7.79 13.06 -3.50
C MET A 103 8.33 13.65 -2.20
N SER A 104 8.45 14.98 -2.14
CA SER A 104 8.74 15.71 -0.90
C SER A 104 7.47 15.84 -0.02
N ARG A 105 7.65 16.28 1.23
CA ARG A 105 6.53 16.56 2.13
C ARG A 105 5.58 17.61 1.54
N GLU A 106 6.16 18.66 1.01
CA GLU A 106 5.44 19.79 0.43
C GLU A 106 4.64 19.38 -0.81
N GLU A 107 5.25 18.59 -1.68
CA GLU A 107 4.58 18.06 -2.87
C GLU A 107 3.42 17.12 -2.50
N ILE A 108 3.58 16.29 -1.49
CA ILE A 108 2.50 15.43 -0.99
C ILE A 108 1.34 16.28 -0.45
N GLN A 109 1.64 17.32 0.34
CA GLN A 109 0.61 18.20 0.88
C GLN A 109 -0.12 18.99 -0.20
N GLU A 110 0.59 19.48 -1.21
CA GLU A 110 0.02 20.23 -2.32
C GLU A 110 -0.88 19.36 -3.19
N GLU A 111 -0.45 18.15 -3.54
CA GLU A 111 -1.21 17.21 -4.36
C GLU A 111 -2.56 16.82 -3.71
N PHE A 112 -2.59 16.72 -2.40
CA PHE A 112 -3.82 16.37 -1.67
C PHE A 112 -4.66 17.57 -1.23
N LYS A 113 -4.20 18.80 -1.47
CA LYS A 113 -4.88 20.03 -1.01
C LYS A 113 -6.28 20.20 -1.60
N ASP A 114 -6.42 20.00 -2.92
CA ASP A 114 -7.71 20.16 -3.60
C ASP A 114 -8.75 19.14 -3.10
N VAL A 115 -8.32 17.93 -2.81
CA VAL A 115 -9.18 16.89 -2.22
C VAL A 115 -9.64 17.31 -0.83
N TYR A 116 -8.75 17.89 -0.05
CA TYR A 116 -9.01 18.43 1.28
C TYR A 116 -10.07 19.52 1.28
N ASP A 117 -9.90 20.51 0.41
CA ASP A 117 -10.79 21.64 0.29
C ASP A 117 -12.18 21.20 -0.21
N SER A 118 -12.23 20.24 -1.10
CA SER A 118 -13.49 19.65 -1.59
C SER A 118 -14.28 18.94 -0.50
N ILE A 119 -13.58 18.21 0.38
CA ILE A 119 -14.23 17.46 1.47
C ILE A 119 -14.70 18.41 2.57
N LYS A 120 -13.92 19.42 2.93
CA LYS A 120 -14.30 20.45 3.89
C LYS A 120 -15.58 21.16 3.51
N THR A 121 -15.78 21.41 2.22
CA THR A 121 -16.94 22.14 1.71
C THR A 121 -18.23 21.30 1.73
N ASN A 122 -18.10 19.98 1.65
CA ASN A 122 -19.23 19.07 1.44
C ASN A 122 -19.60 18.19 2.65
N SER A 123 -18.91 18.31 3.79
CA SER A 123 -19.15 17.38 4.89
C SER A 123 -19.66 18.06 6.16
N ASP A 124 -20.85 17.62 6.62
CA ASP A 124 -21.33 17.79 8.00
C ASP A 124 -20.59 16.87 9.00
N TRP A 125 -19.46 16.32 8.61
CA TRP A 125 -18.72 15.31 9.38
C TRP A 125 -17.57 15.97 10.11
N GLU A 126 -17.62 16.02 11.43
CA GLU A 126 -16.50 16.38 12.33
C GLU A 126 -15.36 15.33 12.30
N ILE A 127 -15.08 14.72 11.17
CA ILE A 127 -13.96 13.80 11.07
C ILE A 127 -12.71 14.65 10.88
N ASP A 128 -11.70 14.40 11.71
CA ASP A 128 -10.35 14.93 11.51
C ASP A 128 -9.79 14.42 10.18
N LEU A 129 -10.10 15.16 9.11
CA LEU A 129 -9.78 14.80 7.72
C LEU A 129 -8.31 15.03 7.39
N ASP A 130 -7.50 15.42 8.35
CA ASP A 130 -6.08 15.65 8.15
C ASP A 130 -5.26 14.35 8.09
N LEU A 131 -5.83 13.37 7.38
CA LEU A 131 -5.28 12.02 7.26
C LEU A 131 -3.83 12.03 6.75
N ILE A 132 -3.53 12.90 5.78
CA ILE A 132 -2.19 13.00 5.19
C ILE A 132 -1.22 13.66 6.17
N ASN A 133 -1.59 14.78 6.78
CA ASN A 133 -0.73 15.44 7.76
C ASN A 133 -0.55 14.59 9.02
N ASN A 134 -1.61 13.95 9.51
CA ASN A 134 -1.50 12.98 10.59
C ASN A 134 -0.52 11.84 10.27
N THR A 135 -0.52 11.37 9.01
CA THR A 135 0.38 10.32 8.57
C THR A 135 1.82 10.82 8.45
N LEU A 136 2.03 12.02 7.90
CA LEU A 136 3.34 12.66 7.83
C LEU A 136 3.94 12.90 9.23
N ASP A 137 3.14 13.46 10.14
CA ASP A 137 3.57 13.72 11.51
C ASP A 137 3.85 12.43 12.29
N TYR A 138 3.10 11.36 12.00
CA TYR A 138 3.36 10.03 12.56
C TYR A 138 4.71 9.49 12.09
N ASP A 139 5.04 9.60 10.80
CA ASP A 139 6.29 9.10 10.22
C ASP A 139 7.52 9.89 10.70
N GLU A 140 7.36 11.19 10.92
CA GLU A 140 8.41 12.08 11.41
C GLU A 140 8.52 12.08 12.94
N SER A 141 7.49 11.56 13.63
CA SER A 141 7.55 11.38 15.07
C SER A 141 8.43 10.21 15.47
N ARG A 142 8.84 10.19 16.75
CA ARG A 142 9.60 9.07 17.32
C ARG A 142 8.82 7.76 17.49
N ALA A 143 7.66 7.62 16.85
CA ALA A 143 6.91 6.36 16.81
C ALA A 143 7.68 5.29 16.02
N PHE A 144 8.58 5.71 15.14
CA PHE A 144 9.58 4.86 14.50
C PHE A 144 10.92 4.93 15.24
N THR A 145 11.70 3.88 15.14
CA THR A 145 13.07 3.83 15.72
C THR A 145 13.96 4.93 15.13
N THR A 146 13.68 5.32 13.87
CA THR A 146 14.30 6.45 13.17
C THR A 146 13.22 7.25 12.45
N PRO A 147 13.16 8.59 12.63
CA PRO A 147 12.24 9.45 11.89
C PRO A 147 12.49 9.34 10.39
N VAL A 148 11.43 9.26 9.59
CA VAL A 148 11.52 9.17 8.12
C VAL A 148 11.26 10.54 7.52
N ILE A 149 12.32 11.29 7.25
CA ILE A 149 12.25 12.66 6.73
C ILE A 149 12.59 12.68 5.25
N THR A 150 13.68 12.02 4.86
CA THR A 150 14.22 12.06 3.51
C THR A 150 13.74 10.88 2.64
N LYS A 151 13.92 11.01 1.32
CA LYS A 151 13.71 9.92 0.36
C LYS A 151 14.55 8.69 0.72
N GLU A 152 15.80 8.89 1.12
CA GLU A 152 16.71 7.79 1.47
C GLU A 152 16.24 7.03 2.71
N ASP A 153 15.74 7.74 3.72
CA ASP A 153 15.18 7.13 4.92
C ASP A 153 13.94 6.31 4.58
N ALA A 154 13.07 6.88 3.71
CA ALA A 154 11.86 6.21 3.26
C ALA A 154 12.18 4.93 2.46
N LEU A 155 13.17 4.97 1.57
CA LEU A 155 13.62 3.80 0.80
C LEU A 155 14.16 2.70 1.73
N LYS A 156 15.03 3.06 2.68
CA LYS A 156 15.59 2.11 3.66
C LYS A 156 14.50 1.47 4.52
N GLU A 157 13.58 2.29 5.04
CA GLU A 157 12.49 1.80 5.89
C GLU A 157 11.52 0.89 5.12
N MET A 158 11.15 1.28 3.90
CA MET A 158 10.31 0.47 3.04
C MET A 158 10.97 -0.87 2.69
N TYR A 159 12.24 -0.85 2.30
CA TYR A 159 13.01 -2.04 1.98
C TYR A 159 13.11 -2.98 3.20
N ARG A 160 13.46 -2.42 4.36
CA ARG A 160 13.52 -3.15 5.62
C ARG A 160 12.21 -3.86 5.96
N LYS A 161 11.08 -3.14 5.84
CA LYS A 161 9.76 -3.72 6.16
C LYS A 161 9.33 -4.80 5.16
N VAL A 162 9.55 -4.59 3.88
CA VAL A 162 9.06 -5.51 2.84
C VAL A 162 9.98 -6.72 2.66
N ARG A 163 11.29 -6.52 2.72
CA ARG A 163 12.28 -7.57 2.54
C ARG A 163 12.76 -8.22 3.84
N GLY A 164 12.59 -7.54 4.96
CA GLY A 164 13.10 -8.00 6.26
C GLY A 164 14.61 -7.79 6.47
N GLU A 165 15.27 -7.11 5.54
CA GLU A 165 16.72 -6.91 5.54
C GLU A 165 17.06 -5.42 5.54
N SER A 166 18.14 -5.05 6.18
CA SER A 166 18.69 -3.70 6.08
C SER A 166 19.46 -3.56 4.77
N GLY A 167 18.99 -2.68 3.88
CA GLY A 167 19.65 -2.38 2.61
C GLY A 167 20.17 -0.93 2.57
N ASN A 168 21.04 -0.65 1.61
CA ASN A 168 21.40 0.72 1.27
C ASN A 168 20.28 1.34 0.40
N ALA A 169 20.28 2.68 0.27
CA ALA A 169 19.25 3.39 -0.48
C ALA A 169 19.23 2.99 -1.97
N ASP A 170 20.40 2.75 -2.57
CA ASP A 170 20.51 2.37 -4.00
C ASP A 170 19.88 1.01 -4.27
N ALA A 171 20.13 0.02 -3.41
CA ALA A 171 19.53 -1.31 -3.52
C ALA A 171 18.00 -1.25 -3.32
N ALA A 172 17.55 -0.41 -2.39
CA ALA A 172 16.14 -0.18 -2.13
C ALA A 172 15.44 0.48 -3.33
N GLU A 173 16.07 1.49 -3.94
CA GLU A 173 15.56 2.16 -5.13
C GLU A 173 15.52 1.24 -6.34
N ALA A 174 16.59 0.47 -6.57
CA ALA A 174 16.64 -0.52 -7.65
C ALA A 174 15.54 -1.59 -7.48
N TRP A 175 15.32 -2.06 -6.26
CA TRP A 175 14.24 -2.98 -5.94
C TRP A 175 12.86 -2.35 -6.24
N LEU A 176 12.59 -1.14 -5.74
CA LEU A 176 11.32 -0.44 -5.94
C LEU A 176 11.02 -0.25 -7.44
N LYS A 177 12.02 0.21 -8.19
CA LYS A 177 11.93 0.34 -9.66
C LYS A 177 11.64 -1.00 -10.32
N SER A 178 12.26 -2.08 -9.88
CA SER A 178 12.04 -3.40 -10.47
C SER A 178 10.64 -3.97 -10.20
N VAL A 179 10.01 -3.57 -9.09
CA VAL A 179 8.68 -4.08 -8.71
C VAL A 179 7.56 -3.32 -9.39
N TYR A 180 7.65 -1.98 -9.46
CA TYR A 180 6.53 -1.13 -9.89
C TYR A 180 6.74 -0.45 -11.25
N PHE A 181 7.98 -0.33 -11.74
CA PHE A 181 8.30 0.40 -12.97
C PHE A 181 8.85 -0.49 -14.09
N ASP A 182 9.11 -1.77 -13.83
CA ASP A 182 9.45 -2.72 -14.88
C ASP A 182 8.17 -3.22 -15.59
N LYS A 183 7.98 -2.84 -16.84
CA LYS A 183 6.82 -3.21 -17.67
C LYS A 183 6.61 -4.74 -17.80
N LYS A 184 7.67 -5.53 -17.60
CA LYS A 184 7.57 -6.99 -17.61
C LYS A 184 7.01 -7.54 -16.30
N ARG A 185 7.15 -6.81 -15.21
CA ARG A 185 6.74 -7.24 -13.86
C ARG A 185 5.47 -6.57 -13.38
N TYR A 186 5.21 -5.33 -13.77
CA TYR A 186 4.06 -4.56 -13.34
C TYR A 186 3.33 -3.92 -14.51
N ASN A 187 2.01 -4.12 -14.56
CA ASN A 187 1.14 -3.55 -15.58
C ASN A 187 -0.26 -3.34 -15.02
N LEU A 188 -0.74 -2.10 -15.04
CA LEU A 188 -2.08 -1.74 -14.56
C LEU A 188 -3.20 -2.11 -15.54
N ALA A 189 -2.87 -2.58 -16.74
CA ALA A 189 -3.74 -2.71 -17.90
C ALA A 189 -4.15 -1.33 -18.50
N ARG A 190 -4.74 -1.38 -19.69
CA ARG A 190 -5.31 -0.21 -20.37
C ARG A 190 -6.81 -0.16 -20.15
#